data_f1bc4a84cf54ee53a9d39642624c0380
#
_entry.id   f1bc4a84cf54ee53a9d39642624c0380
#
_cell.length_a   1.000
_cell.length_b   1.000
_cell.length_c   1.000
_cell.angle_alpha   90.00
_cell.angle_beta   90.00
_cell.angle_gamma   90.00
#
_symmetry.space_group_name_H-M   'P 1'
#
loop_
_entity.id
_entity.type
_entity.pdbx_description
1 polymer ?
#
loop_
_entity_poly.entity_id
_entity_poly.type
_entity_poly.pdbx_seq_one_letter_code
_entity_poly.pdbx_strand_id
1 'polypeptide(L)'
;MNLDEPRKPAPASQSEPYIVCEDLFKIYKQEDLEVVALRGLDLKVQRGELMAIVGASGSGKSTLLNVLAGLDLPSAGRCLVGGRNLLTMTPADLVTYRRNEVGFVWQQTSRNVLPYLTAVQNVELPIILDGGDPGVARRRAYELLDMVGLSQRSDIRPDRLSGGEQQRVAIAVALANDPPLLLADEPTGELDSQTASEVFGVLRGLNQELGVTVVVVTHDPAIANQIDRVVAIRDGRISTESFRRVSFDGREAYVYHDEYAVVDRTGRLQIPKEYLERVDIQERARLRLVEGMVEVLPEDAPVEDEE
;
A
#
# COMPACT_ATOMS: atom_id res chain seq x y z
N MET A 1 30.96 -11.98 33.59
CA MET A 1 30.47 -12.91 32.57
C MET A 1 29.27 -12.21 31.94
N ASN A 2 29.53 -11.49 30.84
CA ASN A 2 28.59 -10.55 30.24
C ASN A 2 27.49 -11.35 29.52
N LEU A 3 26.25 -11.11 29.92
CA LEU A 3 25.06 -11.60 29.26
C LEU A 3 24.81 -10.74 28.01
N ASP A 4 24.58 -11.43 26.90
CA ASP A 4 24.38 -10.92 25.55
C ASP A 4 23.38 -9.76 25.49
N GLU A 5 23.85 -8.59 25.09
CA GLU A 5 22.99 -7.55 24.52
C GLU A 5 22.46 -8.05 23.17
N PRO A 6 21.14 -7.92 22.88
CA PRO A 6 20.60 -8.25 21.58
C PRO A 6 21.24 -7.36 20.51
N ARG A 7 21.96 -7.97 19.56
CA ARG A 7 22.53 -7.27 18.41
C ARG A 7 21.42 -6.50 17.69
N LYS A 8 21.55 -5.17 17.64
CA LYS A 8 20.78 -4.34 16.70
C LYS A 8 20.91 -4.94 15.30
N PRO A 9 19.81 -5.16 14.57
CA PRO A 9 19.89 -5.57 13.18
C PRO A 9 20.68 -4.52 12.40
N ALA A 10 21.61 -4.96 11.58
CA ALA A 10 22.37 -4.10 10.69
C ALA A 10 21.38 -3.30 9.81
N PRO A 11 21.63 -1.99 9.57
CA PRO A 11 20.80 -1.24 8.65
C PRO A 11 20.87 -1.90 7.28
N ALA A 12 19.68 -2.27 6.73
CA ALA A 12 19.58 -2.71 5.36
C ALA A 12 20.28 -1.69 4.45
N SER A 13 21.03 -2.17 3.45
CA SER A 13 21.73 -1.32 2.48
C SER A 13 20.78 -0.21 2.03
N GLN A 14 21.20 1.06 2.15
CA GLN A 14 20.42 2.23 1.79
C GLN A 14 20.31 2.34 0.26
N SER A 15 19.49 1.47 -0.34
CA SER A 15 18.99 1.70 -1.70
C SER A 15 18.01 2.87 -1.63
N GLU A 16 18.09 3.79 -2.58
CA GLU A 16 17.13 4.90 -2.65
C GLU A 16 15.69 4.37 -2.69
N PRO A 17 14.76 4.96 -1.89
CA PRO A 17 13.37 4.55 -1.89
C PRO A 17 12.77 4.66 -3.29
N TYR A 18 11.96 3.68 -3.68
CA TYR A 18 11.27 3.67 -4.97
C TYR A 18 10.14 4.71 -5.04
N ILE A 19 9.38 4.85 -3.93
CA ILE A 19 8.36 5.90 -3.78
C ILE A 19 8.81 6.84 -2.67
N VAL A 20 8.74 8.16 -2.93
CA VAL A 20 9.01 9.22 -1.95
C VAL A 20 7.91 10.26 -2.07
N CYS A 21 7.07 10.34 -1.06
CA CYS A 21 6.13 11.42 -0.84
C CYS A 21 6.65 12.31 0.29
N GLU A 22 6.73 13.62 0.06
CA GLU A 22 7.19 14.60 1.03
C GLU A 22 6.23 15.77 1.05
N ASP A 23 5.62 15.99 2.22
CA ASP A 23 4.64 17.06 2.45
C ASP A 23 3.54 17.08 1.36
N LEU A 24 3.02 15.89 1.03
CA LEU A 24 2.11 15.68 -0.10
C LEU A 24 0.71 16.17 0.22
N PHE A 25 0.21 17.09 -0.60
CA PHE A 25 -1.17 17.60 -0.52
C PHE A 25 -1.98 17.20 -1.73
N LYS A 26 -3.25 16.84 -1.48
CA LYS A 26 -4.28 16.74 -2.51
C LYS A 26 -5.54 17.45 -2.06
N ILE A 27 -5.94 18.46 -2.82
CA ILE A 27 -7.12 19.29 -2.58
C ILE A 27 -8.06 19.13 -3.77
N TYR A 28 -9.27 18.69 -3.51
CA TYR A 28 -10.35 18.68 -4.49
C TYR A 28 -11.18 19.96 -4.34
N LYS A 29 -11.42 20.62 -5.46
CA LYS A 29 -12.28 21.79 -5.51
C LYS A 29 -13.49 21.47 -6.36
N GLN A 30 -14.67 21.63 -5.77
CA GLN A 30 -15.93 21.46 -6.47
C GLN A 30 -16.85 22.64 -6.09
N GLU A 31 -17.01 23.57 -7.02
CA GLU A 31 -17.71 24.84 -6.80
C GLU A 31 -17.17 25.58 -5.56
N ASP A 32 -17.97 25.77 -4.53
CA ASP A 32 -17.58 26.43 -3.26
C ASP A 32 -17.04 25.48 -2.19
N LEU A 33 -16.93 24.17 -2.49
CA LEU A 33 -16.45 23.19 -1.54
C LEU A 33 -15.00 22.81 -1.83
N GLU A 34 -14.14 22.94 -0.82
CA GLU A 34 -12.77 22.43 -0.85
C GLU A 34 -12.63 21.23 0.11
N VAL A 35 -12.20 20.09 -0.42
CA VAL A 35 -11.90 18.90 0.37
C VAL A 35 -10.40 18.62 0.31
N VAL A 36 -9.72 18.73 1.45
CA VAL A 36 -8.31 18.38 1.57
C VAL A 36 -8.21 16.90 1.89
N ALA A 37 -7.95 16.10 0.87
CA ALA A 37 -7.88 14.64 0.99
C ALA A 37 -6.52 14.12 1.48
N LEU A 38 -5.41 14.79 1.10
CA LEU A 38 -4.07 14.55 1.66
C LEU A 38 -3.55 15.86 2.24
N ARG A 39 -2.92 15.80 3.44
CA ARG A 39 -2.63 16.98 4.27
C ARG A 39 -1.17 17.01 4.73
N GLY A 40 -0.22 17.03 3.79
CA GLY A 40 1.20 16.96 4.13
C GLY A 40 1.61 15.54 4.51
N LEU A 41 1.28 14.58 3.62
CA LEU A 41 1.57 13.16 3.83
C LEU A 41 3.05 12.88 3.47
N ASP A 42 3.78 12.28 4.38
CA ASP A 42 5.14 11.77 4.16
C ASP A 42 5.12 10.24 4.07
N LEU A 43 5.65 9.67 2.98
CA LEU A 43 5.72 8.22 2.77
C LEU A 43 6.98 7.86 2.00
N LYS A 44 7.66 6.80 2.41
CA LYS A 44 8.75 6.17 1.65
C LYS A 44 8.48 4.70 1.49
N VAL A 45 8.64 4.17 0.27
CA VAL A 45 8.50 2.74 -0.03
C VAL A 45 9.76 2.27 -0.75
N GLN A 46 10.33 1.17 -0.31
CA GLN A 46 11.53 0.61 -0.92
C GLN A 46 11.19 -0.13 -2.22
N ARG A 47 12.17 -0.27 -3.12
CA ARG A 47 11.99 -1.09 -4.32
C ARG A 47 11.79 -2.55 -3.93
N GLY A 48 10.79 -3.21 -4.54
CA GLY A 48 10.44 -4.61 -4.25
C GLY A 48 9.74 -4.82 -2.91
N GLU A 49 9.39 -3.75 -2.19
CA GLU A 49 8.64 -3.84 -0.93
C GLU A 49 7.16 -4.20 -1.22
N LEU A 50 6.60 -5.07 -0.37
CA LEU A 50 5.16 -5.31 -0.27
C LEU A 50 4.65 -4.63 1.00
N MET A 51 3.84 -3.59 0.86
CA MET A 51 3.26 -2.87 2.00
C MET A 51 1.75 -2.73 1.88
N ALA A 52 1.08 -2.60 3.03
CA ALA A 52 -0.34 -2.26 3.09
C ALA A 52 -0.58 -0.83 3.58
N ILE A 53 -1.65 -0.24 3.07
CA ILE A 53 -2.22 1.01 3.56
C ILE A 53 -3.60 0.71 4.14
N VAL A 54 -3.80 1.04 5.40
CA VAL A 54 -5.07 0.85 6.13
C VAL A 54 -5.63 2.18 6.60
N GLY A 55 -6.89 2.20 7.01
CA GLY A 55 -7.54 3.39 7.57
C GLY A 55 -9.03 3.42 7.29
N ALA A 56 -9.75 4.31 7.97
CA ALA A 56 -11.19 4.49 7.81
C ALA A 56 -11.57 4.93 6.38
N SER A 57 -12.85 4.75 6.02
CA SER A 57 -13.38 5.32 4.77
C SER A 57 -13.19 6.85 4.78
N GLY A 58 -12.79 7.41 3.62
CA GLY A 58 -12.52 8.84 3.49
C GLY A 58 -11.19 9.33 4.08
N SER A 59 -10.33 8.46 4.62
CA SER A 59 -9.03 8.87 5.20
C SER A 59 -7.97 9.31 4.17
N GLY A 60 -8.20 9.10 2.85
CA GLY A 60 -7.29 9.51 1.78
C GLY A 60 -6.54 8.35 1.09
N LYS A 61 -6.82 7.09 1.42
CA LYS A 61 -6.12 5.91 0.86
C LYS A 61 -6.21 5.81 -0.66
N SER A 62 -7.43 5.75 -1.21
CA SER A 62 -7.63 5.69 -2.68
C SER A 62 -7.14 6.96 -3.38
N THR A 63 -7.19 8.12 -2.71
CA THR A 63 -6.59 9.35 -3.22
C THR A 63 -5.07 9.21 -3.36
N LEU A 64 -4.40 8.64 -2.36
CA LEU A 64 -2.96 8.39 -2.43
C LEU A 64 -2.64 7.41 -3.56
N LEU A 65 -3.38 6.29 -3.67
CA LEU A 65 -3.19 5.34 -4.78
C LEU A 65 -3.37 6.01 -6.14
N ASN A 66 -4.43 6.81 -6.31
CA ASN A 66 -4.68 7.52 -7.58
C ASN A 66 -3.56 8.50 -7.92
N VAL A 67 -2.99 9.17 -6.92
CA VAL A 67 -1.81 10.03 -7.12
C VAL A 67 -0.61 9.20 -7.54
N LEU A 68 -0.29 8.12 -6.82
CA LEU A 68 0.83 7.23 -7.15
C LEU A 68 0.66 6.58 -8.54
N ALA A 69 -0.56 6.30 -8.96
CA ALA A 69 -0.86 5.78 -10.29
C ALA A 69 -0.78 6.84 -11.41
N GLY A 70 -0.60 8.11 -11.09
CA GLY A 70 -0.69 9.20 -12.06
C GLY A 70 -2.08 9.35 -12.70
N LEU A 71 -3.13 8.85 -12.04
CA LEU A 71 -4.54 9.03 -12.39
C LEU A 71 -5.05 10.38 -11.92
N ASP A 72 -4.43 10.89 -10.87
CA ASP A 72 -4.68 12.22 -10.33
C ASP A 72 -3.34 12.89 -10.00
N LEU A 73 -3.27 14.22 -10.06
CA LEU A 73 -2.07 14.96 -9.75
C LEU A 73 -2.13 15.51 -8.33
N PRO A 74 -1.01 15.48 -7.58
CA PRO A 74 -0.94 16.17 -6.29
C PRO A 74 -1.15 17.67 -6.46
N SER A 75 -1.68 18.33 -5.43
CA SER A 75 -1.88 19.79 -5.43
C SER A 75 -0.62 20.54 -5.00
N ALA A 76 0.18 19.94 -4.10
CA ALA A 76 1.45 20.48 -3.62
C ALA A 76 2.31 19.37 -2.98
N GLY A 77 3.55 19.72 -2.63
CA GLY A 77 4.51 18.81 -2.04
C GLY A 77 5.41 18.16 -3.08
N ARG A 78 5.97 16.99 -2.76
CA ARG A 78 6.82 16.21 -3.65
C ARG A 78 6.33 14.77 -3.72
N CYS A 79 6.23 14.23 -4.93
CA CYS A 79 5.88 12.84 -5.16
C CYS A 79 6.80 12.26 -6.24
N LEU A 80 7.76 11.43 -5.82
CA LEU A 80 8.65 10.71 -6.71
C LEU A 80 8.27 9.24 -6.74
N VAL A 81 8.21 8.67 -7.94
CA VAL A 81 8.04 7.23 -8.16
C VAL A 81 9.08 6.79 -9.20
N GLY A 82 9.93 5.85 -8.84
CA GLY A 82 11.04 5.41 -9.69
C GLY A 82 11.95 6.57 -10.15
N GLY A 83 12.14 7.60 -9.29
CA GLY A 83 12.89 8.81 -9.60
C GLY A 83 12.14 9.86 -10.41
N ARG A 84 10.92 9.59 -10.88
CA ARG A 84 10.09 10.52 -11.68
C ARG A 84 9.21 11.37 -10.76
N ASN A 85 9.20 12.69 -10.96
CA ASN A 85 8.36 13.61 -10.20
C ASN A 85 6.99 13.77 -10.84
N LEU A 86 5.94 13.22 -10.21
CA LEU A 86 4.57 13.23 -10.72
C LEU A 86 3.98 14.64 -10.85
N LEU A 87 4.44 15.63 -10.05
CA LEU A 87 3.96 17.02 -10.15
C LEU A 87 4.38 17.71 -11.45
N THR A 88 5.47 17.29 -12.06
CA THR A 88 6.07 17.94 -13.22
C THR A 88 5.87 17.18 -14.52
N MET A 89 5.19 16.03 -14.48
CA MET A 89 4.87 15.25 -15.68
C MET A 89 3.88 15.96 -16.58
N THR A 90 4.18 15.95 -17.87
CA THR A 90 3.21 16.36 -18.90
C THR A 90 2.11 15.29 -19.07
N PRO A 91 0.97 15.61 -19.69
CA PRO A 91 -0.05 14.62 -20.01
C PRO A 91 0.47 13.42 -20.82
N ALA A 92 1.44 13.64 -21.72
CA ALA A 92 2.08 12.59 -22.50
C ALA A 92 2.97 11.67 -21.62
N ASP A 93 3.74 12.28 -20.69
CA ASP A 93 4.55 11.53 -19.72
C ASP A 93 3.67 10.66 -18.83
N LEU A 94 2.52 11.17 -18.36
CA LEU A 94 1.56 10.42 -17.55
C LEU A 94 0.96 9.23 -18.29
N VAL A 95 0.70 9.35 -19.61
CA VAL A 95 0.25 8.21 -20.41
C VAL A 95 1.31 7.11 -20.43
N THR A 96 2.57 7.48 -20.73
CA THR A 96 3.70 6.54 -20.74
C THR A 96 3.93 5.92 -19.36
N TYR A 97 3.86 6.74 -18.30
CA TYR A 97 4.00 6.30 -16.91
C TYR A 97 2.96 5.25 -16.53
N ARG A 98 1.67 5.53 -16.77
CA ARG A 98 0.58 4.59 -16.47
C ARG A 98 0.66 3.30 -17.27
N ARG A 99 1.19 3.36 -18.50
CA ARG A 99 1.29 2.20 -19.37
C ARG A 99 2.41 1.24 -18.96
N ASN A 100 3.57 1.80 -18.57
CA ASN A 100 4.81 1.02 -18.45
C ASN A 100 5.35 0.94 -17.03
N GLU A 101 4.97 1.86 -16.14
CA GLU A 101 5.53 1.94 -14.79
C GLU A 101 4.56 1.46 -13.70
N VAL A 102 3.26 1.40 -14.02
CA VAL A 102 2.22 1.10 -13.01
C VAL A 102 1.25 0.05 -13.50
N GLY A 103 1.16 -1.06 -12.78
CA GLY A 103 0.01 -1.94 -12.80
C GLY A 103 -1.02 -1.48 -11.76
N PHE A 104 -2.30 -1.47 -12.12
CA PHE A 104 -3.35 -1.08 -11.18
C PHE A 104 -4.46 -2.14 -11.11
N VAL A 105 -4.74 -2.60 -9.90
CA VAL A 105 -5.84 -3.53 -9.60
C VAL A 105 -6.93 -2.77 -8.85
N TRP A 106 -8.09 -2.60 -9.51
CA TRP A 106 -9.24 -1.93 -8.93
C TRP A 106 -10.03 -2.85 -8.00
N GLN A 107 -10.72 -2.28 -7.02
CA GLN A 107 -11.67 -2.99 -6.17
C GLN A 107 -12.71 -3.73 -7.01
N GLN A 108 -13.31 -3.05 -7.99
CA GLN A 108 -14.23 -3.67 -8.94
C GLN A 108 -13.46 -4.35 -10.07
N THR A 109 -13.46 -5.65 -10.12
CA THR A 109 -12.76 -6.46 -11.13
C THR A 109 -13.18 -6.10 -12.57
N SER A 110 -14.42 -5.68 -12.79
CA SER A 110 -14.93 -5.21 -14.08
C SER A 110 -14.20 -4.02 -14.69
N ARG A 111 -13.42 -3.29 -13.89
CA ARG A 111 -12.55 -2.22 -14.39
C ARG A 111 -11.23 -2.71 -14.98
N ASN A 112 -10.81 -3.91 -14.61
CA ASN A 112 -9.57 -4.51 -15.12
C ASN A 112 -9.83 -5.52 -16.24
N VAL A 113 -11.01 -6.15 -16.26
CA VAL A 113 -11.28 -7.33 -17.09
C VAL A 113 -12.44 -7.06 -18.05
N LEU A 114 -12.21 -7.27 -19.34
CA LEU A 114 -13.22 -7.14 -20.39
C LEU A 114 -14.02 -8.46 -20.50
N PRO A 115 -15.34 -8.44 -20.28
CA PRO A 115 -16.13 -9.67 -20.13
C PRO A 115 -16.28 -10.48 -21.43
N TYR A 116 -16.08 -9.86 -22.59
CA TYR A 116 -16.20 -10.50 -23.90
C TYR A 116 -14.90 -11.12 -24.41
N LEU A 117 -13.76 -10.89 -23.72
CA LEU A 117 -12.46 -11.51 -24.00
C LEU A 117 -12.25 -12.69 -23.06
N THR A 118 -11.46 -13.69 -23.49
CA THR A 118 -10.99 -14.77 -22.59
C THR A 118 -9.94 -14.22 -21.60
N ALA A 119 -9.57 -15.00 -20.57
CA ALA A 119 -8.55 -14.60 -19.61
C ALA A 119 -7.22 -14.26 -20.33
N VAL A 120 -6.76 -15.12 -21.24
CA VAL A 120 -5.50 -14.86 -21.98
C VAL A 120 -5.61 -13.61 -22.85
N GLN A 121 -6.74 -13.39 -23.52
CA GLN A 121 -6.95 -12.19 -24.35
C GLN A 121 -6.99 -10.90 -23.54
N ASN A 122 -7.51 -10.93 -22.31
CA ASN A 122 -7.46 -9.80 -21.39
C ASN A 122 -6.00 -9.43 -21.04
N VAL A 123 -5.16 -10.42 -20.77
CA VAL A 123 -3.74 -10.20 -20.42
C VAL A 123 -2.90 -9.79 -21.64
N GLU A 124 -3.19 -10.32 -22.84
CA GLU A 124 -2.52 -9.92 -24.08
C GLU A 124 -2.76 -8.44 -24.44
N LEU A 125 -3.98 -7.96 -24.18
CA LEU A 125 -4.45 -6.67 -24.70
C LEU A 125 -3.56 -5.48 -24.33
N PRO A 126 -3.13 -5.27 -23.07
CA PRO A 126 -2.22 -4.18 -22.72
C PRO A 126 -0.90 -4.22 -23.49
N ILE A 127 -0.34 -5.41 -23.72
CA ILE A 127 0.94 -5.61 -24.43
C ILE A 127 0.77 -5.22 -25.90
N ILE A 128 -0.32 -5.67 -26.52
CA ILE A 128 -0.63 -5.34 -27.92
C ILE A 128 -0.87 -3.84 -28.11
N LEU A 129 -1.57 -3.22 -27.17
CA LEU A 129 -1.85 -1.77 -27.21
C LEU A 129 -0.59 -0.92 -27.00
N ASP A 130 0.45 -1.48 -26.36
CA ASP A 130 1.77 -0.84 -26.27
C ASP A 130 2.63 -1.06 -27.53
N GLY A 131 2.13 -1.78 -28.52
CA GLY A 131 2.83 -2.07 -29.76
C GLY A 131 3.64 -3.36 -29.75
N GLY A 132 3.45 -4.21 -28.74
CA GLY A 132 4.12 -5.52 -28.63
C GLY A 132 3.71 -6.50 -29.73
N ASP A 133 4.62 -7.41 -30.09
CA ASP A 133 4.34 -8.51 -31.03
C ASP A 133 3.25 -9.44 -30.46
N PRO A 134 2.20 -9.78 -31.23
CA PRO A 134 1.12 -10.64 -30.71
C PRO A 134 1.58 -12.02 -30.23
N GLY A 135 2.61 -12.60 -30.82
CA GLY A 135 3.15 -13.90 -30.41
C GLY A 135 3.91 -13.79 -29.08
N VAL A 136 4.60 -12.67 -28.85
CA VAL A 136 5.26 -12.36 -27.57
C VAL A 136 4.21 -12.08 -26.50
N ALA A 137 3.19 -11.25 -26.81
CA ALA A 137 2.09 -10.94 -25.92
C ALA A 137 1.37 -12.21 -25.42
N ARG A 138 1.09 -13.14 -26.34
CA ARG A 138 0.43 -14.40 -26.02
C ARG A 138 1.25 -15.29 -25.10
N ARG A 139 2.55 -15.45 -25.35
CA ARG A 139 3.42 -16.20 -24.44
C ARG A 139 3.47 -15.58 -23.05
N ARG A 140 3.67 -14.27 -22.98
CA ARG A 140 3.69 -13.54 -21.71
C ARG A 140 2.36 -13.67 -20.95
N ALA A 141 1.24 -13.62 -21.66
CA ALA A 141 -0.08 -13.80 -21.06
C ALA A 141 -0.25 -15.21 -20.44
N TYR A 142 0.19 -16.26 -21.10
CA TYR A 142 0.16 -17.61 -20.52
C TYR A 142 1.09 -17.74 -19.31
N GLU A 143 2.29 -17.17 -19.37
CA GLU A 143 3.22 -17.14 -18.21
C GLU A 143 2.57 -16.47 -17.00
N LEU A 144 1.98 -15.29 -17.17
CA LEU A 144 1.32 -14.57 -16.08
C LEU A 144 0.10 -15.33 -15.54
N LEU A 145 -0.70 -15.95 -16.42
CA LEU A 145 -1.81 -16.78 -15.99
C LEU A 145 -1.37 -18.04 -15.25
N ASP A 146 -0.22 -18.61 -15.59
CA ASP A 146 0.37 -19.71 -14.84
C ASP A 146 0.80 -19.26 -13.45
N MET A 147 1.51 -18.11 -13.35
CA MET A 147 1.95 -17.53 -12.06
C MET A 147 0.78 -17.21 -11.11
N VAL A 148 -0.39 -16.85 -11.64
CA VAL A 148 -1.60 -16.63 -10.83
C VAL A 148 -2.47 -17.89 -10.66
N GLY A 149 -1.98 -19.07 -11.09
CA GLY A 149 -2.65 -20.37 -10.93
C GLY A 149 -3.87 -20.57 -11.83
N LEU A 150 -3.87 -19.97 -13.03
CA LEU A 150 -4.98 -20.03 -13.98
C LEU A 150 -4.63 -20.68 -15.33
N SER A 151 -3.57 -21.50 -15.41
CA SER A 151 -3.12 -22.16 -16.66
C SER A 151 -4.25 -22.93 -17.36
N GLN A 152 -5.09 -23.65 -16.58
CA GLN A 152 -6.21 -24.44 -17.09
C GLN A 152 -7.47 -23.61 -17.39
N ARG A 153 -7.44 -22.31 -17.12
CA ARG A 153 -8.55 -21.36 -17.27
C ARG A 153 -8.27 -20.27 -18.31
N SER A 154 -7.13 -20.32 -18.99
CA SER A 154 -6.65 -19.27 -19.90
C SER A 154 -7.65 -18.92 -21.01
N ASP A 155 -8.34 -19.92 -21.59
CA ASP A 155 -9.31 -19.71 -22.67
C ASP A 155 -10.75 -19.52 -22.19
N ILE A 156 -10.94 -19.38 -20.86
CA ILE A 156 -12.27 -19.17 -20.26
C ILE A 156 -12.55 -17.66 -20.19
N ARG A 157 -13.81 -17.27 -20.43
CA ARG A 157 -14.27 -15.89 -20.26
C ARG A 157 -14.58 -15.58 -18.78
N PRO A 158 -14.47 -14.31 -18.38
CA PRO A 158 -14.71 -13.88 -17.00
C PRO A 158 -16.06 -14.29 -16.42
N ASP A 159 -17.11 -14.29 -17.21
CA ASP A 159 -18.46 -14.70 -16.80
C ASP A 159 -18.58 -16.17 -16.33
N ARG A 160 -17.57 -16.99 -16.65
CA ARG A 160 -17.45 -18.40 -16.22
C ARG A 160 -16.37 -18.66 -15.20
N LEU A 161 -15.76 -17.60 -14.67
CA LEU A 161 -14.75 -17.64 -13.62
C LEU A 161 -15.37 -17.22 -12.28
N SER A 162 -14.90 -17.84 -11.18
CA SER A 162 -15.24 -17.36 -9.83
C SER A 162 -14.70 -15.95 -9.59
N GLY A 163 -15.22 -15.25 -8.56
CA GLY A 163 -14.75 -13.91 -8.21
C GLY A 163 -13.22 -13.86 -7.94
N GLY A 164 -12.69 -14.85 -7.21
CA GLY A 164 -11.26 -14.97 -6.97
C GLY A 164 -10.45 -15.27 -8.24
N GLU A 165 -10.97 -16.11 -9.17
CA GLU A 165 -10.34 -16.33 -10.47
C GLU A 165 -10.33 -15.06 -11.33
N GLN A 166 -11.44 -14.30 -11.36
CA GLN A 166 -11.51 -13.02 -12.04
C GLN A 166 -10.50 -12.02 -11.47
N GLN A 167 -10.37 -11.98 -10.15
CA GLN A 167 -9.40 -11.10 -9.47
C GLN A 167 -7.96 -11.49 -9.82
N ARG A 168 -7.65 -12.79 -9.92
CA ARG A 168 -6.34 -13.25 -10.37
C ARG A 168 -6.06 -12.90 -11.85
N VAL A 169 -7.09 -12.93 -12.72
CA VAL A 169 -6.97 -12.40 -14.09
C VAL A 169 -6.67 -10.89 -14.05
N ALA A 170 -7.38 -10.11 -13.20
CA ALA A 170 -7.14 -8.67 -13.06
C ALA A 170 -5.68 -8.35 -12.63
N ILE A 171 -5.13 -9.14 -11.72
CA ILE A 171 -3.72 -9.04 -11.30
C ILE A 171 -2.78 -9.34 -12.48
N ALA A 172 -3.04 -10.41 -13.24
CA ALA A 172 -2.24 -10.74 -14.42
C ALA A 172 -2.30 -9.63 -15.49
N VAL A 173 -3.48 -9.05 -15.73
CA VAL A 173 -3.66 -7.88 -16.64
C VAL A 173 -2.82 -6.69 -16.16
N ALA A 174 -2.84 -6.40 -14.86
CA ALA A 174 -2.09 -5.29 -14.29
C ALA A 174 -0.56 -5.47 -14.43
N LEU A 175 -0.08 -6.71 -14.52
CA LEU A 175 1.35 -7.05 -14.68
C LEU A 175 1.78 -7.28 -16.13
N ALA A 176 0.88 -7.13 -17.10
CA ALA A 176 1.11 -7.49 -18.49
C ALA A 176 2.35 -6.81 -19.13
N ASN A 177 2.56 -5.53 -18.83
CA ASN A 177 3.67 -4.72 -19.35
C ASN A 177 4.89 -4.68 -18.40
N ASP A 178 5.04 -5.66 -17.50
CA ASP A 178 6.16 -5.75 -16.54
C ASP A 178 6.39 -4.47 -15.71
N PRO A 179 5.33 -3.87 -15.14
CA PRO A 179 5.48 -2.63 -14.39
C PRO A 179 6.29 -2.86 -13.10
N PRO A 180 7.21 -1.96 -12.75
CA PRO A 180 7.96 -2.05 -11.49
C PRO A 180 7.13 -1.73 -10.24
N LEU A 181 5.90 -1.20 -10.41
CA LEU A 181 4.96 -0.87 -9.34
C LEU A 181 3.58 -1.50 -9.61
N LEU A 182 3.07 -2.23 -8.63
CA LEU A 182 1.70 -2.72 -8.60
C LEU A 182 0.93 -2.03 -7.47
N LEU A 183 -0.13 -1.34 -7.81
CA LEU A 183 -1.07 -0.71 -6.88
C LEU A 183 -2.37 -1.50 -6.86
N ALA A 184 -2.89 -1.81 -5.68
CA ALA A 184 -4.12 -2.56 -5.53
C ALA A 184 -5.07 -1.86 -4.55
N ASP A 185 -6.22 -1.40 -5.03
CA ASP A 185 -7.24 -0.75 -4.21
C ASP A 185 -8.30 -1.77 -3.78
N GLU A 186 -8.24 -2.22 -2.54
CA GLU A 186 -9.12 -3.23 -1.93
C GLU A 186 -9.33 -4.49 -2.81
N PRO A 187 -8.24 -5.15 -3.26
CA PRO A 187 -8.31 -6.19 -4.28
C PRO A 187 -9.08 -7.45 -3.84
N THR A 188 -9.44 -7.55 -2.57
CA THR A 188 -10.15 -8.69 -1.98
C THR A 188 -11.47 -8.30 -1.33
N GLY A 189 -11.89 -7.03 -1.43
CA GLY A 189 -13.03 -6.49 -0.69
C GLY A 189 -14.40 -7.10 -1.05
N GLU A 190 -14.52 -7.79 -2.20
CA GLU A 190 -15.74 -8.46 -2.64
C GLU A 190 -15.66 -10.00 -2.51
N LEU A 191 -14.61 -10.53 -1.86
CA LEU A 191 -14.34 -11.96 -1.73
C LEU A 191 -14.56 -12.45 -0.30
N ASP A 192 -14.88 -13.73 -0.16
CA ASP A 192 -14.85 -14.38 1.15
C ASP A 192 -13.43 -14.50 1.69
N SER A 193 -13.28 -14.67 3.01
CA SER A 193 -11.97 -14.62 3.69
C SER A 193 -10.98 -15.67 3.19
N GLN A 194 -11.44 -16.87 2.79
CA GLN A 194 -10.56 -17.90 2.27
C GLN A 194 -10.02 -17.50 0.90
N THR A 195 -10.90 -17.12 -0.02
CA THR A 195 -10.56 -16.66 -1.37
C THR A 195 -9.68 -15.39 -1.30
N ALA A 196 -9.98 -14.48 -0.38
CA ALA A 196 -9.17 -13.29 -0.13
C ALA A 196 -7.72 -13.64 0.25
N SER A 197 -7.54 -14.61 1.14
CA SER A 197 -6.20 -15.09 1.55
C SER A 197 -5.44 -15.75 0.38
N GLU A 198 -6.13 -16.52 -0.46
CA GLU A 198 -5.53 -17.12 -1.65
C GLU A 198 -5.06 -16.06 -2.66
N VAL A 199 -5.91 -15.08 -2.99
CA VAL A 199 -5.57 -13.97 -3.89
C VAL A 199 -4.41 -13.14 -3.33
N PHE A 200 -4.39 -12.90 -2.03
CA PHE A 200 -3.28 -12.21 -1.38
C PHE A 200 -1.98 -13.02 -1.42
N GLY A 201 -2.07 -14.35 -1.25
CA GLY A 201 -0.94 -15.27 -1.41
C GLY A 201 -0.31 -15.17 -2.81
N VAL A 202 -1.15 -15.05 -3.86
CA VAL A 202 -0.69 -14.81 -5.23
C VAL A 202 0.05 -13.47 -5.35
N LEU A 203 -0.48 -12.36 -4.81
CA LEU A 203 0.19 -11.06 -4.81
C LEU A 203 1.57 -11.11 -4.15
N ARG A 204 1.69 -11.82 -3.02
CA ARG A 204 2.97 -12.03 -2.32
C ARG A 204 3.94 -12.86 -3.17
N GLY A 205 3.48 -13.96 -3.78
CA GLY A 205 4.29 -14.78 -4.67
C GLY A 205 4.86 -13.96 -5.83
N LEU A 206 4.02 -13.18 -6.50
CA LEU A 206 4.41 -12.29 -7.60
C LEU A 206 5.42 -11.21 -7.16
N ASN A 207 5.23 -10.62 -5.98
CA ASN A 207 6.20 -9.69 -5.41
C ASN A 207 7.59 -10.34 -5.22
N GLN A 208 7.62 -11.58 -4.69
CA GLN A 208 8.87 -12.32 -4.46
C GLN A 208 9.54 -12.78 -5.76
N GLU A 209 8.78 -13.26 -6.74
CA GLU A 209 9.28 -13.82 -7.98
C GLU A 209 9.71 -12.73 -8.99
N LEU A 210 8.91 -11.67 -9.12
CA LEU A 210 9.14 -10.59 -10.07
C LEU A 210 9.91 -9.42 -9.47
N GLY A 211 10.02 -9.32 -8.14
CA GLY A 211 10.63 -8.17 -7.47
C GLY A 211 9.84 -6.87 -7.64
N VAL A 212 8.57 -6.97 -8.06
CA VAL A 212 7.68 -5.81 -8.23
C VAL A 212 7.38 -5.16 -6.89
N THR A 213 7.43 -3.84 -6.82
CA THR A 213 6.98 -3.10 -5.62
C THR A 213 5.46 -3.14 -5.55
N VAL A 214 4.89 -3.52 -4.40
CA VAL A 214 3.44 -3.68 -4.26
C VAL A 214 2.90 -2.81 -3.13
N VAL A 215 1.90 -2.00 -3.42
CA VAL A 215 1.16 -1.21 -2.42
C VAL A 215 -0.30 -1.62 -2.47
N VAL A 216 -0.79 -2.20 -1.39
CA VAL A 216 -2.18 -2.67 -1.27
C VAL A 216 -2.94 -1.77 -0.30
N VAL A 217 -4.07 -1.22 -0.72
CA VAL A 217 -5.07 -0.66 0.21
C VAL A 217 -6.00 -1.78 0.64
N THR A 218 -6.18 -1.95 1.94
CA THR A 218 -7.13 -2.90 2.50
C THR A 218 -7.72 -2.40 3.81
N HIS A 219 -8.94 -2.80 4.10
CA HIS A 219 -9.56 -2.62 5.41
C HIS A 219 -9.68 -3.96 6.18
N ASP A 220 -9.21 -5.07 5.58
CA ASP A 220 -9.22 -6.39 6.20
C ASP A 220 -7.98 -6.58 7.11
N PRO A 221 -8.16 -6.68 8.44
CA PRO A 221 -7.06 -6.89 9.38
C PRO A 221 -6.33 -8.23 9.15
N ALA A 222 -7.04 -9.26 8.67
CA ALA A 222 -6.45 -10.57 8.43
C ALA A 222 -5.44 -10.52 7.29
N ILE A 223 -5.69 -9.71 6.27
CA ILE A 223 -4.76 -9.46 5.18
C ILE A 223 -3.61 -8.56 5.64
N ALA A 224 -3.92 -7.46 6.34
CA ALA A 224 -2.91 -6.55 6.87
C ALA A 224 -1.89 -7.28 7.77
N ASN A 225 -2.35 -8.19 8.62
CA ASN A 225 -1.48 -8.99 9.50
C ASN A 225 -0.53 -9.96 8.77
N GLN A 226 -0.74 -10.20 7.49
CA GLN A 226 0.14 -11.03 6.66
C GLN A 226 1.26 -10.21 5.99
N ILE A 227 1.21 -8.88 6.07
CA ILE A 227 2.14 -7.96 5.40
C ILE A 227 3.22 -7.50 6.37
N ASP A 228 4.46 -7.41 5.87
CA ASP A 228 5.61 -7.10 6.72
C ASP A 228 5.62 -5.63 7.21
N ARG A 229 5.01 -4.71 6.44
CA ARG A 229 4.85 -3.31 6.82
C ARG A 229 3.45 -2.80 6.48
N VAL A 230 2.77 -2.28 7.49
CA VAL A 230 1.43 -1.68 7.37
C VAL A 230 1.49 -0.22 7.79
N VAL A 231 0.92 0.65 6.97
CA VAL A 231 0.86 2.10 7.22
C VAL A 231 -0.60 2.51 7.39
N ALA A 232 -0.92 3.13 8.50
CA ALA A 232 -2.28 3.64 8.74
C ALA A 232 -2.40 5.11 8.32
N ILE A 233 -3.42 5.41 7.51
CA ILE A 233 -3.78 6.79 7.13
C ILE A 233 -5.00 7.23 7.92
N ARG A 234 -4.89 8.38 8.57
CA ARG A 234 -5.98 9.09 9.25
C ARG A 234 -5.97 10.56 8.84
N ASP A 235 -7.13 11.09 8.46
CA ASP A 235 -7.31 12.50 8.08
C ASP A 235 -6.30 13.04 7.06
N GLY A 236 -5.96 12.20 6.07
CA GLY A 236 -5.03 12.54 5.00
C GLY A 236 -3.55 12.56 5.39
N ARG A 237 -3.18 11.97 6.53
CA ARG A 237 -1.81 11.84 7.05
C ARG A 237 -1.50 10.41 7.45
N ILE A 238 -0.22 10.06 7.48
CA ILE A 238 0.21 8.83 8.13
C ILE A 238 0.15 9.02 9.64
N SER A 239 -0.55 8.11 10.34
CA SER A 239 -0.69 8.12 11.79
C SER A 239 0.24 7.12 12.46
N THR A 240 0.23 5.87 11.99
CA THR A 240 1.07 4.81 12.54
C THR A 240 1.70 3.96 11.44
N GLU A 241 2.82 3.34 11.75
CA GLU A 241 3.44 2.27 10.97
C GLU A 241 3.62 1.05 11.84
N SER A 242 3.23 -0.12 11.31
CA SER A 242 3.40 -1.40 11.99
C SER A 242 4.33 -2.30 11.18
N PHE A 243 5.26 -2.94 11.87
CA PHE A 243 6.19 -3.89 11.28
C PHE A 243 5.97 -5.28 11.86
N ARG A 244 5.74 -6.25 10.98
CA ARG A 244 5.63 -7.65 11.36
C ARG A 244 6.99 -8.18 11.81
N ARG A 245 7.04 -8.76 13.00
CA ARG A 245 8.22 -9.37 13.58
C ARG A 245 7.95 -10.84 13.89
N VAL A 246 8.97 -11.65 13.72
CA VAL A 246 8.95 -13.06 14.13
C VAL A 246 9.96 -13.23 15.24
N SER A 247 9.51 -13.62 16.43
CA SER A 247 10.36 -14.01 17.55
C SER A 247 10.28 -15.51 17.75
N PHE A 248 11.34 -16.10 18.26
CA PHE A 248 11.41 -17.52 18.58
C PHE A 248 11.56 -17.68 20.09
N ASP A 249 10.62 -18.40 20.71
CA ASP A 249 10.77 -18.87 22.09
C ASP A 249 10.92 -20.38 22.07
N GLY A 250 12.15 -20.82 22.20
CA GLY A 250 12.50 -22.23 22.10
C GLY A 250 12.24 -22.81 20.72
N ARG A 251 11.14 -23.55 20.55
CA ARG A 251 10.75 -24.23 19.28
C ARG A 251 9.55 -23.60 18.58
N GLU A 252 8.90 -22.64 19.21
CA GLU A 252 7.72 -21.99 18.64
C GLU A 252 8.06 -20.60 18.10
N ALA A 253 7.53 -20.30 16.92
CA ALA A 253 7.63 -18.99 16.30
C ALA A 253 6.40 -18.16 16.65
N TYR A 254 6.60 -16.98 17.23
CA TYR A 254 5.54 -16.02 17.53
C TYR A 254 5.64 -14.84 16.58
N VAL A 255 4.51 -14.53 15.94
CA VAL A 255 4.39 -13.32 15.10
C VAL A 255 3.77 -12.23 15.96
N TYR A 256 4.43 -11.09 15.99
CA TYR A 256 3.92 -9.88 16.63
C TYR A 256 4.16 -8.67 15.72
N HIS A 257 3.47 -7.57 16.02
CA HIS A 257 3.59 -6.33 15.27
C HIS A 257 4.12 -5.23 16.18
N ASP A 258 5.26 -4.64 15.79
CA ASP A 258 5.75 -3.42 16.41
C ASP A 258 5.02 -2.24 15.77
N GLU A 259 4.23 -1.53 16.54
CA GLU A 259 3.51 -0.34 16.07
C GLU A 259 4.23 0.93 16.53
N TYR A 260 4.44 1.84 15.59
CA TYR A 260 5.09 3.13 15.82
C TYR A 260 4.15 4.25 15.42
N ALA A 261 3.94 5.23 16.31
CA ALA A 261 3.31 6.49 15.93
C ALA A 261 4.28 7.32 15.08
N VAL A 262 3.80 7.84 13.97
CA VAL A 262 4.63 8.62 13.05
C VAL A 262 4.63 10.08 13.49
N VAL A 263 5.84 10.63 13.72
CA VAL A 263 6.05 12.04 13.98
C VAL A 263 6.33 12.74 12.67
N ASP A 264 5.48 13.71 12.29
CA ASP A 264 5.69 14.49 11.06
C ASP A 264 6.86 15.49 11.19
N ARG A 265 7.26 16.11 10.08
CA ARG A 265 8.38 17.06 10.04
C ARG A 265 8.19 18.30 10.94
N THR A 266 6.96 18.55 11.37
CA THR A 266 6.62 19.67 12.27
C THR A 266 6.54 19.23 13.73
N GLY A 267 6.88 17.96 14.03
CA GLY A 267 6.87 17.41 15.38
C GLY A 267 5.48 16.99 15.87
N ARG A 268 4.50 16.83 14.98
CA ARG A 268 3.16 16.35 15.33
C ARG A 268 3.08 14.82 15.19
N LEU A 269 2.41 14.19 16.13
CA LEU A 269 1.98 12.80 16.05
C LEU A 269 0.47 12.69 16.32
N GLN A 270 -0.15 11.66 15.76
CA GLN A 270 -1.54 11.32 16.08
C GLN A 270 -1.54 10.15 17.06
N ILE A 271 -1.99 10.40 18.28
CA ILE A 271 -2.16 9.34 19.26
C ILE A 271 -3.42 8.55 18.90
N PRO A 272 -3.39 7.20 18.88
CA PRO A 272 -4.57 6.38 18.66
C PRO A 272 -5.70 6.75 19.65
N LYS A 273 -6.92 6.86 19.12
CA LYS A 273 -8.08 7.32 19.92
C LYS A 273 -8.33 6.43 21.13
N GLU A 274 -8.13 5.13 20.99
CA GLU A 274 -8.26 4.16 22.07
C GLU A 274 -7.29 4.41 23.25
N TYR A 275 -6.09 4.96 22.97
CA TYR A 275 -5.14 5.33 24.02
C TYR A 275 -5.58 6.58 24.75
N LEU A 276 -6.09 7.59 24.01
CA LEU A 276 -6.64 8.82 24.60
C LEU A 276 -7.86 8.51 25.47
N GLU A 277 -8.75 7.64 25.01
CA GLU A 277 -9.93 7.20 25.76
C GLU A 277 -9.56 6.44 27.04
N ARG A 278 -8.53 5.59 27.01
CA ARG A 278 -8.08 4.84 28.21
C ARG A 278 -7.50 5.71 29.30
N VAL A 279 -6.91 6.84 28.95
CA VAL A 279 -6.31 7.79 29.91
C VAL A 279 -7.14 9.07 30.07
N ASP A 280 -8.39 9.07 29.56
CA ASP A 280 -9.36 10.18 29.64
C ASP A 280 -8.83 11.54 29.15
N ILE A 281 -8.07 11.53 28.03
CA ILE A 281 -7.63 12.74 27.37
C ILE A 281 -8.63 13.09 26.26
N GLN A 282 -9.28 14.26 26.35
CA GLN A 282 -10.31 14.72 25.40
C GLN A 282 -9.80 15.87 24.54
N GLU A 283 -9.62 17.06 25.10
CA GLU A 283 -9.27 18.28 24.35
C GLU A 283 -7.81 18.71 24.56
N ARG A 284 -7.29 18.49 25.76
CA ARG A 284 -5.95 18.95 26.18
C ARG A 284 -5.17 17.84 26.86
N ALA A 285 -3.89 17.82 26.61
CA ALA A 285 -2.95 16.95 27.29
C ALA A 285 -1.76 17.76 27.82
N ARG A 286 -1.27 17.38 28.98
CA ARG A 286 -0.01 17.90 29.54
C ARG A 286 1.13 17.06 29.01
N LEU A 287 2.19 17.70 28.53
CA LEU A 287 3.42 17.04 28.11
C LEU A 287 4.48 17.21 29.20
N ARG A 288 5.15 16.12 29.56
CA ARG A 288 6.25 16.08 30.50
C ARG A 288 7.42 15.29 29.89
N LEU A 289 8.62 15.80 30.07
CA LEU A 289 9.83 15.09 29.69
C LEU A 289 10.44 14.47 30.96
N VAL A 290 10.46 13.15 31.05
CA VAL A 290 10.98 12.41 32.21
C VAL A 290 11.98 11.37 31.71
N GLU A 291 13.20 11.43 32.20
CA GLU A 291 14.28 10.46 31.88
C GLU A 291 14.45 10.20 30.37
N GLY A 292 14.24 11.22 29.53
CA GLY A 292 14.37 11.11 28.07
C GLY A 292 13.12 10.55 27.37
N MET A 293 12.02 10.36 28.08
CA MET A 293 10.70 9.96 27.56
C MET A 293 9.74 11.14 27.58
N VAL A 294 8.88 11.25 26.57
CA VAL A 294 7.77 12.21 26.55
C VAL A 294 6.50 11.52 27.06
N GLU A 295 6.01 11.97 28.19
CA GLU A 295 4.74 11.54 28.77
C GLU A 295 3.61 12.46 28.29
N VAL A 296 2.46 11.85 27.95
CA VAL A 296 1.24 12.54 27.58
C VAL A 296 0.19 12.23 28.65
N LEU A 297 -0.17 13.23 29.44
CA LEU A 297 -1.01 13.08 30.63
C LEU A 297 -2.32 13.86 30.46
N PRO A 298 -3.42 13.45 31.12
CA PRO A 298 -4.64 14.26 31.24
C PRO A 298 -4.34 15.66 31.79
N GLU A 299 -5.23 16.63 31.48
CA GLU A 299 -5.08 18.02 31.92
C GLU A 299 -5.07 18.14 33.47
N ASP A 300 -5.84 17.29 34.14
CA ASP A 300 -6.03 17.24 35.60
C ASP A 300 -5.09 16.23 36.32
N ALA A 301 -4.17 15.62 35.59
CA ALA A 301 -3.19 14.72 36.21
C ALA A 301 -2.43 15.45 37.36
N PRO A 302 -2.23 14.78 38.51
CA PRO A 302 -1.51 15.39 39.63
C PRO A 302 -0.10 15.79 39.18
N VAL A 303 0.32 16.97 39.60
CA VAL A 303 1.71 17.41 39.42
C VAL A 303 2.51 16.73 40.52
N GLU A 304 3.26 15.68 40.18
CA GLU A 304 4.32 15.21 41.08
C GLU A 304 5.40 16.27 41.06
N ASP A 305 5.55 17.01 42.17
CA ASP A 305 6.63 17.96 42.35
C ASP A 305 7.96 17.17 42.28
N GLU A 306 8.84 17.58 41.35
CA GLU A 306 10.22 17.10 41.31
C GLU A 306 10.90 17.49 42.67
N GLU A 307 11.19 16.49 43.52
CA GLU A 307 12.14 16.65 44.63
C GLU A 307 13.60 16.57 44.14
#